data_a6e5978cef3340852dccdf04f19bf63f
#
_entry.id   a6e5978cef3340852dccdf04f19bf63f
#
_cell.length_a   1.000
_cell.length_b   1.000
_cell.length_c   1.000
_cell.angle_alpha   90.00
_cell.angle_beta   90.00
_cell.angle_gamma   90.00
#
_symmetry.space_group_name_H-M   'P 1'
#
loop_
_entity.id
_entity.type
_entity.pdbx_description
1 polymer ?
#
loop_
_entity_poly.entity_id
_entity_poly.type
_entity_poly.pdbx_seq_one_letter_code
_entity_poly.pdbx_strand_id
1 'polypeptide(L)'
;PISRGENFDSSVDNKARTALASLGIVAATLARKDGLDLRSRCQLFPTEEIKWELLGMPGSEPKRFCIDEAGAVEMFKKAVEEAKKCGLPWEGEIRLNPSETLLTLLVKSQELAASLNAEES
;
A
#
# COMPACT_ATOMS: atom_id res chain seq x y z
N PRO A 1 13.04 8.54 2.29
CA PRO A 1 14.07 8.15 1.33
C PRO A 1 14.52 6.72 1.62
N ILE A 2 14.57 5.89 0.61
CA ILE A 2 15.18 4.57 0.71
C ILE A 2 16.68 4.80 0.96
N SER A 3 17.21 4.28 2.08
CA SER A 3 18.63 4.42 2.41
C SER A 3 19.47 3.69 1.37
N ARG A 4 20.53 4.35 0.89
CA ARG A 4 21.49 3.75 -0.04
C ARG A 4 22.45 2.86 0.73
N GLY A 5 22.54 1.58 0.34
CA GLY A 5 23.54 0.66 0.90
C GLY A 5 24.95 0.90 0.35
N GLU A 6 25.93 0.21 0.91
CA GLU A 6 27.35 0.33 0.51
C GLU A 6 27.62 -0.07 -0.94
N ASN A 7 26.78 -0.95 -1.52
CA ASN A 7 26.86 -1.43 -2.91
C ASN A 7 25.75 -0.82 -3.77
N PHE A 8 25.66 0.49 -3.77
CA PHE A 8 24.61 1.22 -4.48
C PHE A 8 24.78 1.12 -6.00
N ASP A 9 23.85 0.43 -6.66
CA ASP A 9 23.63 0.52 -8.11
C ASP A 9 22.48 1.47 -8.39
N SER A 10 22.77 2.59 -9.04
CA SER A 10 21.77 3.63 -9.34
C SER A 10 20.62 3.13 -10.22
N SER A 11 20.86 2.13 -11.07
CA SER A 11 19.84 1.51 -11.91
C SER A 11 18.85 0.69 -11.09
N VAL A 12 19.36 -0.18 -10.21
CA VAL A 12 18.54 -1.01 -9.32
C VAL A 12 17.76 -0.16 -8.32
N ASP A 13 18.41 0.85 -7.70
CA ASP A 13 17.75 1.78 -6.79
C ASP A 13 16.60 2.54 -7.46
N ASN A 14 16.81 3.03 -8.67
CA ASN A 14 15.77 3.72 -9.41
C ASN A 14 14.58 2.80 -9.72
N LYS A 15 14.81 1.53 -10.07
CA LYS A 15 13.74 0.55 -10.30
C LYS A 15 12.97 0.24 -9.01
N ALA A 16 13.67 0.06 -7.89
CA ALA A 16 13.05 -0.14 -6.58
C ALA A 16 12.16 1.04 -6.18
N ARG A 17 12.68 2.25 -6.32
CA ARG A 17 11.95 3.49 -6.01
C ARG A 17 10.75 3.70 -6.93
N THR A 18 10.87 3.37 -8.21
CA THR A 18 9.77 3.44 -9.17
C THR A 18 8.66 2.45 -8.79
N ALA A 19 9.01 1.21 -8.42
CA ALA A 19 8.04 0.22 -7.97
C ALA A 19 7.33 0.67 -6.68
N LEU A 20 8.06 1.23 -5.71
CA LEU A 20 7.48 1.75 -4.48
C LEU A 20 6.58 2.98 -4.73
N ALA A 21 6.99 3.91 -5.58
CA ALA A 21 6.18 5.08 -5.93
C ALA A 21 4.90 4.68 -6.66
N SER A 22 4.99 3.73 -7.60
CA SER A 22 3.81 3.22 -8.32
C SER A 22 2.85 2.46 -7.41
N LEU A 23 3.35 1.72 -6.40
CA LEU A 23 2.51 1.12 -5.36
C LEU A 23 1.75 2.18 -4.57
N GLY A 24 2.41 3.29 -4.21
CA GLY A 24 1.77 4.43 -3.53
C GLY A 24 0.65 5.05 -4.37
N ILE A 25 0.85 5.20 -5.67
CA ILE A 25 -0.18 5.72 -6.60
C ILE A 25 -1.36 4.75 -6.68
N VAL A 26 -1.12 3.44 -6.82
CA VAL A 26 -2.19 2.42 -6.80
C VAL A 26 -2.98 2.49 -5.50
N ALA A 27 -2.30 2.48 -4.35
CA ALA A 27 -2.95 2.54 -3.05
C ALA A 27 -3.81 3.80 -2.91
N ALA A 28 -3.29 4.97 -3.30
CA ALA A 28 -4.02 6.23 -3.23
C ALA A 28 -5.20 6.30 -4.24
N THR A 29 -5.07 5.69 -5.41
CA THR A 29 -6.14 5.64 -6.41
C THR A 29 -7.27 4.72 -5.95
N LEU A 30 -6.93 3.51 -5.46
CA LEU A 30 -7.92 2.55 -4.96
C LEU A 30 -8.61 3.03 -3.68
N ALA A 31 -7.89 3.69 -2.77
CA ALA A 31 -8.47 4.24 -1.54
C ALA A 31 -9.54 5.32 -1.79
N ARG A 32 -9.57 5.90 -2.98
CA ARG A 32 -10.54 6.95 -3.36
C ARG A 32 -11.66 6.47 -4.28
N LYS A 33 -11.61 5.21 -4.67
CA LYS A 33 -12.57 4.61 -5.60
C LYS A 33 -14.02 4.78 -5.14
N ASP A 34 -14.28 4.47 -3.89
CA ASP A 34 -15.61 4.50 -3.29
C ASP A 34 -15.86 5.78 -2.49
N GLY A 35 -15.09 6.84 -2.78
CA GLY A 35 -15.11 8.11 -2.05
C GLY A 35 -14.16 8.12 -0.86
N LEU A 36 -14.19 9.20 -0.09
CA LEU A 36 -13.38 9.37 1.12
C LEU A 36 -14.28 9.26 2.34
N ASP A 37 -14.08 8.23 3.14
CA ASP A 37 -14.75 8.07 4.43
C ASP A 37 -13.93 8.80 5.50
N LEU A 38 -14.46 9.92 5.97
CA LEU A 38 -13.81 10.75 6.98
C LEU A 38 -14.28 10.36 8.38
N ARG A 39 -13.41 10.60 9.35
CA ARG A 39 -13.61 10.33 10.78
C ARG A 39 -14.91 10.90 11.38
N SER A 40 -15.50 11.89 10.72
CA SER A 40 -16.76 12.56 11.08
C SER A 40 -18.02 11.85 10.61
N ARG A 41 -17.95 10.61 10.13
CA ARG A 41 -19.03 9.88 9.46
C ARG A 41 -19.53 10.58 8.17
N CYS A 42 -18.67 11.38 7.57
CA CYS A 42 -18.93 12.02 6.28
C CYS A 42 -18.25 11.23 5.17
N GLN A 43 -19.03 10.79 4.20
CA GLN A 43 -18.51 10.22 2.97
C GLN A 43 -18.48 11.33 1.90
N LEU A 44 -17.30 11.59 1.36
CA LEU A 44 -17.10 12.60 0.33
C LEU A 44 -16.79 11.91 -1.00
N PHE A 45 -17.46 12.35 -2.04
CA PHE A 45 -17.22 11.92 -3.40
C PHE A 45 -16.58 13.04 -4.22
N PRO A 46 -15.50 12.79 -4.95
CA PRO A 46 -14.93 13.78 -5.86
C PRO A 46 -15.93 14.10 -6.97
N THR A 47 -16.16 15.39 -7.23
CA THR A 47 -17.03 15.86 -8.32
C THR A 47 -16.30 16.00 -9.65
N GLU A 48 -14.97 15.95 -9.61
CA GLU A 48 -14.09 16.05 -10.78
C GLU A 48 -13.09 14.92 -10.78
N GLU A 49 -12.52 14.65 -11.95
CA GLU A 49 -11.44 13.68 -12.12
C GLU A 49 -10.22 14.06 -11.29
N ILE A 50 -9.61 13.07 -10.63
CA ILE A 50 -8.46 13.30 -9.77
C ILE A 50 -7.24 13.60 -10.62
N LYS A 51 -6.66 14.79 -10.43
CA LYS A 51 -5.44 15.23 -11.08
C LYS A 51 -4.25 15.01 -10.18
N TRP A 52 -3.25 14.31 -10.68
CA TRP A 52 -1.98 14.13 -10.04
C TRP A 52 -0.99 15.19 -10.49
N GLU A 53 -0.15 15.65 -9.58
CA GLU A 53 0.92 16.60 -9.89
C GLU A 53 2.28 15.96 -9.57
N LEU A 54 3.13 15.85 -10.56
CA LEU A 54 4.52 15.47 -10.37
C LEU A 54 5.35 16.72 -10.17
N LEU A 55 5.83 16.89 -8.96
CA LEU A 55 6.73 18.00 -8.60
C LEU A 55 8.15 17.68 -9.06
N GLY A 56 8.69 18.55 -9.86
CA GLY A 56 10.09 18.47 -10.34
C GLY A 56 11.05 19.24 -9.44
N MET A 57 12.07 19.83 -10.06
CA MET A 57 13.03 20.69 -9.37
C MET A 57 12.35 21.98 -8.87
N PRO A 58 12.87 22.58 -7.78
CA PRO A 58 12.37 23.88 -7.31
C PRO A 58 12.34 24.92 -8.45
N GLY A 59 11.20 25.57 -8.64
CA GLY A 59 11.00 26.57 -9.70
C GLY A 59 10.51 26.02 -11.04
N SER A 60 10.40 24.69 -11.22
CA SER A 60 9.76 24.09 -12.40
C SER A 60 8.25 23.99 -12.20
N GLU A 61 7.49 24.11 -13.30
CA GLU A 61 6.05 23.88 -13.27
C GLU A 61 5.75 22.41 -13.00
N PRO A 62 4.74 22.09 -12.14
CA PRO A 62 4.29 20.72 -11.91
C PRO A 62 3.72 20.11 -13.19
N LYS A 63 4.12 18.87 -13.48
CA LYS A 63 3.51 18.10 -14.55
C LYS A 63 2.23 17.45 -14.04
N ARG A 64 1.11 17.78 -14.69
CA ARG A 64 -0.22 17.23 -14.35
C ARG A 64 -0.55 16.03 -15.20
N PHE A 65 -1.14 15.01 -14.59
CA PHE A 65 -1.64 13.83 -15.29
C PHE A 65 -2.84 13.25 -14.54
N CYS A 66 -3.71 12.56 -15.31
CA CYS A 66 -4.80 11.77 -14.77
C CYS A 66 -4.44 10.30 -14.92
N ILE A 67 -4.77 9.50 -13.94
CA ILE A 67 -4.62 8.05 -13.99
C ILE A 67 -5.80 7.41 -13.28
N ASP A 68 -6.47 6.51 -13.97
CA ASP A 68 -7.54 5.69 -13.42
C ASP A 68 -6.99 4.45 -12.69
N GLU A 69 -7.87 3.67 -12.11
CA GLU A 69 -7.52 2.47 -11.36
C GLU A 69 -6.78 1.44 -12.22
N ALA A 70 -7.29 1.19 -13.43
CA ALA A 70 -6.71 0.21 -14.34
C ALA A 70 -5.30 0.63 -14.78
N GLY A 71 -5.13 1.90 -15.13
CA GLY A 71 -3.85 2.48 -15.51
C GLY A 71 -2.84 2.48 -14.37
N ALA A 72 -3.28 2.78 -13.14
CA ALA A 72 -2.42 2.72 -11.96
C ALA A 72 -1.92 1.29 -11.69
N VAL A 73 -2.82 0.30 -11.75
CA VAL A 73 -2.46 -1.12 -11.57
C VAL A 73 -1.50 -1.60 -12.68
N GLU A 74 -1.76 -1.22 -13.92
CA GLU A 74 -0.89 -1.60 -15.04
C GLU A 74 0.51 -0.96 -14.90
N MET A 75 0.58 0.30 -14.53
CA MET A 75 1.83 1.00 -14.26
C MET A 75 2.63 0.29 -13.15
N PHE A 76 1.97 -0.10 -12.06
CA PHE A 76 2.60 -0.83 -10.97
C PHE A 76 3.13 -2.20 -11.42
N LYS A 77 2.33 -2.99 -12.16
CA LYS A 77 2.77 -4.28 -12.70
C LYS A 77 4.03 -4.14 -13.55
N LYS A 78 4.06 -3.16 -14.46
CA LYS A 78 5.25 -2.87 -15.28
C LYS A 78 6.46 -2.50 -14.42
N ALA A 79 6.28 -1.66 -13.41
CA ALA A 79 7.36 -1.27 -12.51
C ALA A 79 7.93 -2.46 -11.72
N VAL A 80 7.09 -3.36 -11.25
CA VAL A 80 7.49 -4.60 -10.57
C VAL A 80 8.26 -5.54 -11.51
N GLU A 81 7.79 -5.71 -12.75
CA GLU A 81 8.48 -6.54 -13.74
C GLU A 81 9.89 -6.00 -14.05
N GLU A 82 10.02 -4.69 -14.21
CA GLU A 82 11.32 -4.06 -14.42
C GLU A 82 12.24 -4.21 -13.19
N ALA A 83 11.68 -4.13 -11.98
CA ALA A 83 12.43 -4.37 -10.75
C ALA A 83 12.92 -5.83 -10.66
N LYS A 84 12.07 -6.80 -11.00
CA LYS A 84 12.44 -8.22 -11.07
C LYS A 84 13.59 -8.49 -12.04
N LYS A 85 13.57 -7.86 -13.23
CA LYS A 85 14.66 -7.99 -14.23
C LYS A 85 16.01 -7.50 -13.68
N CYS A 86 15.99 -6.58 -12.74
CA CYS A 86 17.18 -6.08 -12.05
C CYS A 86 17.58 -6.92 -10.81
N GLY A 87 16.97 -8.08 -10.60
CA GLY A 87 17.28 -8.97 -9.49
C GLY A 87 16.67 -8.59 -8.14
N LEU A 88 15.74 -7.62 -8.12
CA LEU A 88 15.00 -7.31 -6.90
C LEU A 88 13.99 -8.42 -6.59
N PRO A 89 14.00 -8.98 -5.37
CA PRO A 89 13.06 -10.03 -5.00
C PRO A 89 11.63 -9.46 -4.91
N TRP A 90 10.68 -10.19 -5.47
CA TRP A 90 9.27 -9.93 -5.34
C TRP A 90 8.54 -11.26 -5.18
N GLU A 91 8.17 -11.57 -3.97
CA GLU A 91 7.59 -12.87 -3.62
C GLU A 91 6.08 -12.95 -3.85
N GLY A 92 5.44 -11.83 -4.16
CA GLY A 92 3.99 -11.78 -4.35
C GLY A 92 3.22 -11.82 -3.03
N GLU A 93 2.13 -12.58 -3.00
CA GLU A 93 1.31 -12.72 -1.80
C GLU A 93 2.00 -13.63 -0.78
N ILE A 94 2.21 -13.11 0.43
CA ILE A 94 2.73 -13.88 1.56
C ILE A 94 1.57 -14.11 2.53
N ARG A 95 1.22 -15.38 2.75
CA ARG A 95 0.23 -15.75 3.76
C ARG A 95 0.91 -15.90 5.11
N LEU A 96 0.50 -15.07 6.05
CA LEU A 96 0.96 -15.15 7.43
C LEU A 96 0.02 -16.09 8.20
N ASN A 97 0.60 -17.13 8.80
CA ASN A 97 -0.11 -17.97 9.76
C ASN A 97 0.07 -17.40 11.17
N PRO A 98 -0.98 -17.42 12.00
CA PRO A 98 -0.83 -17.01 13.39
C PRO A 98 0.16 -17.93 14.11
N SER A 99 0.97 -17.36 15.00
CA SER A 99 1.88 -18.15 15.83
C SER A 99 1.09 -19.05 16.79
N GLU A 100 1.66 -20.18 17.20
CA GLU A 100 1.05 -21.08 18.19
C GLU A 100 0.72 -20.36 19.51
N THR A 101 1.57 -19.41 19.90
CA THR A 101 1.34 -18.58 21.07
C THR A 101 0.09 -17.73 20.94
N LEU A 102 -0.12 -17.13 19.75
CA LEU A 102 -1.34 -16.33 19.50
C LEU A 102 -2.59 -17.20 19.51
N LEU A 103 -2.56 -18.39 18.91
CA LEU A 103 -3.67 -19.33 18.93
C LEU A 103 -4.00 -19.75 20.37
N THR A 104 -3.00 -20.05 21.19
CA THR A 104 -3.17 -20.39 22.60
C THR A 104 -3.80 -19.25 23.39
N LEU A 105 -3.39 -18.01 23.15
CA LEU A 105 -3.97 -16.83 23.80
C LEU A 105 -5.43 -16.60 23.40
N LEU A 106 -5.76 -16.81 22.15
CA LEU A 106 -7.14 -16.69 21.65
C LEU A 106 -8.06 -17.72 22.29
N VAL A 107 -7.63 -18.98 22.37
CA VAL A 107 -8.40 -20.04 23.03
C VAL A 107 -8.63 -19.71 24.49
N LYS A 108 -7.59 -19.36 25.25
CA LYS A 108 -7.72 -18.98 26.66
C LYS A 108 -8.61 -17.76 26.86
N SER A 109 -8.55 -16.78 25.97
CA SER A 109 -9.42 -15.60 26.02
C SER A 109 -10.90 -15.97 25.81
N GLN A 110 -11.19 -16.90 24.89
CA GLN A 110 -12.54 -17.40 24.65
C GLN A 110 -13.08 -18.21 25.84
N GLU A 111 -12.24 -19.08 26.43
CA GLU A 111 -12.60 -19.85 27.64
C GLU A 111 -12.92 -18.93 28.82
N LEU A 112 -12.08 -17.89 29.03
CA LEU A 112 -12.33 -16.91 30.09
C LEU A 112 -13.63 -16.14 29.87
N ALA A 113 -13.88 -15.67 28.64
CA ALA A 113 -15.11 -14.97 28.30
C ALA A 113 -16.36 -15.87 28.52
N ALA A 114 -16.25 -17.14 28.16
CA ALA A 114 -17.35 -18.11 28.39
C ALA A 114 -17.60 -18.35 29.87
N SER A 115 -16.55 -18.43 30.70
CA SER A 115 -16.71 -18.61 32.17
C SER A 115 -17.36 -17.39 32.85
N LEU A 116 -16.97 -16.17 32.42
CA LEU A 116 -17.56 -14.93 32.96
C LEU A 116 -19.05 -14.81 32.62
N ASN A 117 -19.45 -15.17 31.41
CA ASN A 117 -20.85 -15.15 30.98
C ASN A 117 -21.71 -16.23 31.71
N ALA A 118 -21.09 -17.33 32.14
CA ALA A 118 -21.78 -18.39 32.90
C ALA A 118 -21.98 -18.01 34.36
N GLU A 119 -21.19 -17.14 34.95
CA GLU A 119 -21.34 -16.65 36.32
C GLU A 119 -22.41 -15.53 36.46
N GLU A 120 -22.72 -14.84 35.35
CA GLU A 120 -23.73 -13.78 35.30
C GLU A 120 -25.17 -14.29 34.99
N SER A 121 -25.34 -15.58 34.75
CA SER A 121 -26.63 -16.19 34.39
C SER A 121 -27.23 -17.03 35.55
#